data_9a653136e32480b3ea1d76fa84aa7e2a
#
_entry.id   9a653136e32480b3ea1d76fa84aa7e2a
#
_cell.length_a   1.000
_cell.length_b   1.000
_cell.length_c   1.000
_cell.angle_alpha   90.00
_cell.angle_beta   90.00
_cell.angle_gamma   90.00
#
_symmetry.space_group_name_H-M   'P 1'
#
loop_
_entity.id
_entity.type
_entity.pdbx_description
1 polymer ?
#
loop_
_entity_poly.entity_id
_entity_poly.type
_entity_poly.pdbx_seq_one_letter_code
_entity_poly.pdbx_strand_id
1 'polypeptide(L)'
;PRIQKEYYKGLPHIDIYKELITLSKNRLCYNSDIFTKNDYIKFINEFSEEQSIMLGRGLIADPAFIDVISHIKCDSNNEYERDINFDMTRLKKFHNILLEDYSQVMSGDINVLHKMKELWFYMAKTFCDCEKPLKQIKKSKNMADYKAAVDMIFSKGKLCEKEHITFG
;
A
#
# COMPACT_ATOMS: atom_id res chain seq x y z
N PRO A 1 -12.06 13.60 -0.60
CA PRO A 1 -12.97 12.80 -1.43
C PRO A 1 -12.64 12.95 -2.91
N ARG A 2 -13.16 12.03 -3.74
CA ARG A 2 -13.11 12.05 -5.21
C ARG A 2 -14.50 11.78 -5.76
N ILE A 3 -14.80 12.31 -6.93
CA ILE A 3 -16.03 11.92 -7.64
C ILE A 3 -15.79 10.65 -8.47
N GLN A 4 -16.85 9.92 -8.77
CA GLN A 4 -16.77 8.62 -9.47
C GLN A 4 -16.00 8.69 -10.80
N LYS A 5 -16.14 9.77 -11.55
CA LYS A 5 -15.47 9.98 -12.86
C LYS A 5 -13.96 10.14 -12.76
N GLU A 6 -13.45 10.55 -11.60
CA GLU A 6 -12.00 10.75 -11.40
C GLU A 6 -11.27 9.43 -11.14
N TYR A 7 -12.01 8.40 -10.69
CA TYR A 7 -11.41 7.14 -10.24
C TYR A 7 -10.30 7.41 -9.20
N TYR A 8 -9.05 7.09 -9.55
CA TYR A 8 -7.85 7.35 -8.73
C TYR A 8 -6.88 8.33 -9.42
N LYS A 9 -7.35 9.07 -10.42
CA LYS A 9 -6.56 10.09 -11.12
C LYS A 9 -6.67 11.43 -10.40
N GLY A 10 -5.60 12.20 -10.43
CA GLY A 10 -5.54 13.53 -9.79
C GLY A 10 -5.43 13.46 -8.26
N LEU A 11 -5.43 14.61 -7.63
CA LEU A 11 -5.35 14.77 -6.18
C LEU A 11 -6.74 14.70 -5.54
N PRO A 12 -6.84 14.19 -4.29
CA PRO A 12 -8.09 14.25 -3.54
C PRO A 12 -8.51 15.69 -3.26
N HIS A 13 -9.81 15.96 -3.28
CA HIS A 13 -10.37 17.26 -2.88
C HIS A 13 -10.35 17.38 -1.35
N ILE A 14 -9.22 17.82 -0.80
CA ILE A 14 -9.02 17.90 0.63
C ILE A 14 -9.77 19.09 1.26
N ASP A 15 -9.96 20.15 0.50
CA ASP A 15 -10.79 21.31 0.82
C ASP A 15 -12.23 20.90 1.16
N ILE A 16 -12.82 20.02 0.36
CA ILE A 16 -14.16 19.46 0.63
C ILE A 16 -14.18 18.66 1.94
N TYR A 17 -13.10 17.93 2.25
CA TYR A 17 -13.02 17.19 3.51
C TYR A 17 -12.95 18.14 4.71
N LYS A 18 -12.24 19.28 4.62
CA LYS A 18 -12.22 20.33 5.64
C LYS A 18 -13.61 20.88 5.91
N GLU A 19 -14.34 21.19 4.86
CA GLU A 19 -15.72 21.67 4.98
C GLU A 19 -16.63 20.61 5.64
N LEU A 20 -16.51 19.35 5.22
CA LEU A 20 -17.31 18.26 5.80
C LEU A 20 -17.05 18.04 7.28
N ILE A 21 -15.83 18.23 7.78
CA ILE A 21 -15.53 18.14 9.23
C ILE A 21 -16.34 19.16 10.01
N THR A 22 -16.53 20.36 9.49
CA THR A 22 -17.27 21.43 10.19
C THR A 22 -18.79 21.24 10.14
N LEU A 23 -19.29 20.59 9.10
CA LEU A 23 -20.72 20.41 8.86
C LEU A 23 -21.27 19.10 9.45
N SER A 24 -20.43 18.07 9.55
CA SER A 24 -20.85 16.74 9.97
C SER A 24 -21.08 16.67 11.47
N LYS A 25 -22.24 16.12 11.86
CA LYS A 25 -22.55 15.76 13.26
C LYS A 25 -21.97 14.39 13.66
N ASN A 26 -21.49 13.63 12.69
CA ASN A 26 -20.93 12.30 12.89
C ASN A 26 -19.40 12.36 12.77
N ARG A 27 -18.72 11.42 13.42
CA ARG A 27 -17.29 11.21 13.18
C ARG A 27 -17.06 10.84 11.71
N LEU A 28 -16.10 11.51 11.10
CA LEU A 28 -15.68 11.22 9.73
C LEU A 28 -14.44 10.32 9.74
N CYS A 29 -14.34 9.49 8.72
CA CYS A 29 -13.15 8.70 8.45
C CYS A 29 -12.55 9.15 7.12
N TYR A 30 -11.31 9.65 7.15
CA TYR A 30 -10.60 10.01 5.93
C TYR A 30 -10.12 8.74 5.21
N ASN A 31 -10.53 8.59 3.96
CA ASN A 31 -10.11 7.48 3.10
C ASN A 31 -9.61 8.03 1.77
N SER A 32 -8.34 8.31 1.68
CA SER A 32 -7.71 8.80 0.46
C SER A 32 -6.20 8.49 0.45
N ASP A 33 -5.41 9.27 -0.29
CA ASP A 33 -4.03 8.99 -0.64
C ASP A 33 -3.06 9.25 0.52
N ILE A 34 -2.97 8.29 1.42
CA ILE A 34 -1.93 8.21 2.45
C ILE A 34 -1.15 6.92 2.20
N PHE A 35 0.04 7.03 1.64
CA PHE A 35 0.88 5.92 1.21
C PHE A 35 2.27 5.94 1.82
N THR A 36 2.72 7.09 2.31
CA THR A 36 4.05 7.32 2.86
C THR A 36 3.99 7.98 4.23
N LYS A 37 5.11 7.93 4.96
CA LYS A 37 5.29 8.67 6.21
C LYS A 37 4.97 10.16 6.03
N ASN A 38 5.47 10.75 4.94
CA ASN A 38 5.26 12.17 4.65
C ASN A 38 3.79 12.50 4.39
N ASP A 39 3.04 11.63 3.69
CA ASP A 39 1.60 11.84 3.49
C ASP A 39 0.86 11.83 4.82
N TYR A 40 1.21 10.89 5.71
CA TYR A 40 0.61 10.79 7.03
C TYR A 40 0.93 12.02 7.90
N ILE A 41 2.19 12.46 7.94
CA ILE A 41 2.61 13.65 8.70
C ILE A 41 1.89 14.91 8.17
N LYS A 42 1.79 15.08 6.86
CA LYS A 42 1.03 16.20 6.26
C LYS A 42 -0.42 16.16 6.71
N PHE A 43 -1.04 14.97 6.70
CA PHE A 43 -2.43 14.81 7.10
C PHE A 43 -2.65 15.19 8.58
N ILE A 44 -1.82 14.69 9.53
CA ILE A 44 -2.00 14.99 10.95
C ILE A 44 -1.66 16.44 11.32
N ASN A 45 -0.75 17.07 10.57
CA ASN A 45 -0.45 18.50 10.75
C ASN A 45 -1.61 19.39 10.27
N GLU A 46 -2.40 18.94 9.30
CA GLU A 46 -3.53 19.68 8.76
C GLU A 46 -4.84 19.37 9.48
N PHE A 47 -4.98 18.15 10.00
CA PHE A 47 -6.16 17.68 10.73
C PHE A 47 -5.75 17.13 12.08
N SER A 48 -6.62 17.27 13.10
CA SER A 48 -6.32 16.73 14.42
C SER A 48 -6.09 15.21 14.38
N GLU A 49 -5.26 14.70 15.28
CA GLU A 49 -4.99 13.25 15.43
C GLU A 49 -6.24 12.42 15.79
N GLU A 50 -7.30 13.07 16.24
CA GLU A 50 -8.57 12.43 16.58
C GLU A 50 -9.36 11.93 15.34
N GLN A 51 -8.94 12.33 14.13
CA GLN A 51 -9.59 11.88 12.90
C GLN A 51 -9.28 10.41 12.64
N SER A 52 -10.31 9.65 12.30
CA SER A 52 -10.16 8.27 11.84
C SER A 52 -9.62 8.26 10.41
N ILE A 53 -8.67 7.36 10.16
CA ILE A 53 -8.06 7.18 8.84
C ILE A 53 -8.27 5.74 8.39
N MET A 54 -8.70 5.57 7.15
CA MET A 54 -8.76 4.26 6.48
C MET A 54 -7.61 4.16 5.48
N LEU A 55 -6.80 3.13 5.65
CA LEU A 55 -5.68 2.82 4.76
C LEU A 55 -6.02 1.56 3.94
N GLY A 56 -6.18 1.71 2.64
CA GLY A 56 -6.42 0.58 1.73
C GLY A 56 -5.15 0.22 0.95
N ARG A 57 -4.98 0.86 -0.20
CA ARG A 57 -3.86 0.61 -1.14
C ARG A 57 -2.48 0.76 -0.50
N GLY A 58 -2.33 1.68 0.45
CA GLY A 58 -1.08 1.88 1.19
C GLY A 58 -0.65 0.62 1.95
N LEU A 59 -1.58 -0.05 2.64
CA LEU A 59 -1.28 -1.28 3.38
C LEU A 59 -1.11 -2.51 2.48
N ILE A 60 -1.73 -2.52 1.29
CA ILE A 60 -1.44 -3.56 0.29
C ILE A 60 -0.01 -3.37 -0.25
N ALA A 61 0.40 -2.13 -0.47
CA ALA A 61 1.75 -1.82 -0.93
C ALA A 61 2.79 -2.13 0.16
N ASP A 62 2.51 -1.73 1.40
CA ASP A 62 3.43 -1.82 2.53
C ASP A 62 2.67 -2.15 3.83
N PRO A 63 2.55 -3.44 4.20
CA PRO A 63 1.90 -3.84 5.45
C PRO A 63 2.60 -3.32 6.71
N ALA A 64 3.91 -3.01 6.64
CA ALA A 64 4.67 -2.46 7.75
C ALA A 64 4.39 -0.97 8.00
N PHE A 65 3.69 -0.30 7.08
CA PHE A 65 3.36 1.12 7.21
C PHE A 65 2.53 1.44 8.46
N ILE A 66 1.76 0.47 8.97
CA ILE A 66 1.01 0.65 10.22
C ILE A 66 1.92 0.87 11.44
N ASP A 67 3.10 0.25 11.46
CA ASP A 67 4.06 0.41 12.55
C ASP A 67 4.69 1.81 12.49
N VAL A 68 4.98 2.29 11.28
CA VAL A 68 5.46 3.66 11.04
C VAL A 68 4.47 4.68 11.62
N ILE A 69 3.18 4.52 11.29
CA ILE A 69 2.11 5.39 11.82
C ILE A 69 2.01 5.31 13.34
N SER A 70 2.05 4.11 13.88
CA SER A 70 1.94 3.88 15.33
C SER A 70 3.11 4.51 16.08
N HIS A 71 4.31 4.44 15.52
CA HIS A 71 5.49 5.06 16.11
C HIS A 71 5.41 6.58 16.10
N ILE A 72 5.01 7.19 14.99
CA ILE A 72 4.82 8.65 14.88
C ILE A 72 3.83 9.18 15.93
N LYS A 73 2.79 8.41 16.26
CA LYS A 73 1.83 8.76 17.31
C LYS A 73 2.43 8.72 18.73
N CYS A 74 3.41 7.87 18.95
CA CYS A 74 4.02 7.67 20.29
C CYS A 74 5.25 8.54 20.51
N ASP A 75 5.96 8.94 19.45
CA ASP A 75 7.20 9.71 19.53
C ASP A 75 7.10 11.00 18.71
N SER A 76 7.09 12.13 19.40
CA SER A 76 7.02 13.46 18.80
C SER A 76 8.25 13.84 17.97
N ASN A 77 9.38 13.13 18.12
CA ASN A 77 10.60 13.39 17.35
C ASN A 77 10.56 12.82 15.93
N ASN A 78 9.55 12.01 15.63
CA ASN A 78 9.36 11.40 14.28
C ASN A 78 10.55 10.59 13.76
N GLU A 79 11.49 10.19 14.61
CA GLU A 79 12.65 9.37 14.26
C GLU A 79 12.29 7.89 14.36
N TYR A 80 11.68 7.35 13.33
CA TYR A 80 11.45 5.91 13.20
C TYR A 80 12.38 5.35 12.12
N GLU A 81 13.31 4.54 12.53
CA GLU A 81 14.18 3.79 11.63
C GLU A 81 13.57 2.41 11.35
N ARG A 82 13.33 2.13 10.08
CA ARG A 82 12.71 0.86 9.65
C ARG A 82 13.75 -0.25 9.60
N ASP A 83 13.41 -1.40 10.17
CA ASP A 83 14.17 -2.63 9.90
C ASP A 83 13.74 -3.20 8.53
N ILE A 84 14.50 -2.86 7.50
CA ILE A 84 14.23 -3.25 6.11
C ILE A 84 14.21 -4.76 5.92
N ASN A 85 15.03 -5.52 6.64
CA ASN A 85 15.07 -6.98 6.56
C ASN A 85 13.81 -7.60 7.18
N PHE A 86 13.37 -7.06 8.31
CA PHE A 86 12.13 -7.46 8.96
C PHE A 86 10.92 -7.13 8.09
N ASP A 87 10.88 -5.94 7.50
CA ASP A 87 9.80 -5.50 6.63
C ASP A 87 9.73 -6.33 5.33
N MET A 88 10.88 -6.68 4.74
CA MET A 88 10.95 -7.58 3.59
C MET A 88 10.35 -8.97 3.94
N THR A 89 10.70 -9.49 5.10
CA THR A 89 10.18 -10.77 5.59
C THR A 89 8.67 -10.71 5.81
N ARG A 90 8.17 -9.60 6.39
CA ARG A 90 6.75 -9.36 6.61
C ARG A 90 5.98 -9.25 5.29
N LEU A 91 6.51 -8.51 4.32
CA LEU A 91 5.89 -8.36 3.00
C LEU A 91 5.83 -9.70 2.25
N LYS A 92 6.90 -10.49 2.31
CA LYS A 92 6.91 -11.85 1.74
C LYS A 92 5.87 -12.76 2.40
N LYS A 93 5.78 -12.73 3.72
CA LYS A 93 4.76 -13.50 4.47
C LYS A 93 3.35 -13.06 4.08
N PHE A 94 3.10 -11.76 4.02
CA PHE A 94 1.81 -11.20 3.59
C PHE A 94 1.43 -11.66 2.18
N HIS A 95 2.36 -11.56 1.22
CA HIS A 95 2.16 -12.06 -0.15
C HIS A 95 1.78 -13.54 -0.18
N ASN A 96 2.50 -14.38 0.60
CA ASN A 96 2.28 -15.82 0.59
C ASN A 96 0.93 -16.20 1.21
N ILE A 97 0.52 -15.53 2.29
CA ILE A 97 -0.81 -15.71 2.89
C ILE A 97 -1.90 -15.35 1.88
N LEU A 98 -1.79 -14.20 1.21
CA LEU A 98 -2.76 -13.81 0.18
C LEU A 98 -2.83 -14.82 -0.97
N LEU A 99 -1.68 -15.33 -1.42
CA LEU A 99 -1.65 -16.35 -2.48
C LEU A 99 -2.36 -17.64 -2.03
N GLU A 100 -2.12 -18.08 -0.81
CA GLU A 100 -2.76 -19.27 -0.24
C GLU A 100 -4.27 -19.07 -0.10
N ASP A 101 -4.71 -17.96 0.53
CA ASP A 101 -6.12 -17.66 0.76
C ASP A 101 -6.89 -17.56 -0.57
N TYR A 102 -6.34 -16.85 -1.57
CA TYR A 102 -6.98 -16.80 -2.88
C TYR A 102 -7.01 -18.15 -3.59
N SER A 103 -5.99 -19.00 -3.39
CA SER A 103 -5.98 -20.35 -3.96
C SER A 103 -7.06 -21.26 -3.35
N GLN A 104 -7.48 -21.00 -2.10
CA GLN A 104 -8.55 -21.74 -1.44
C GLN A 104 -9.95 -21.29 -1.86
N VAL A 105 -10.15 -19.99 -2.14
CA VAL A 105 -11.47 -19.44 -2.40
C VAL A 105 -11.79 -19.21 -3.87
N MET A 106 -10.78 -19.12 -4.75
CA MET A 106 -10.96 -18.89 -6.18
C MET A 106 -10.85 -20.19 -6.96
N SER A 107 -11.71 -20.39 -7.95
CA SER A 107 -11.65 -21.55 -8.83
C SER A 107 -10.58 -21.38 -9.91
N GLY A 108 -9.56 -22.23 -9.86
CA GLY A 108 -8.51 -22.35 -10.87
C GLY A 108 -7.38 -21.34 -10.78
N ASP A 109 -6.18 -21.80 -11.08
CA ASP A 109 -4.92 -21.05 -10.97
C ASP A 109 -4.90 -19.75 -11.78
N ILE A 110 -5.63 -19.67 -12.88
CA ILE A 110 -5.68 -18.48 -13.74
C ILE A 110 -6.33 -17.30 -13.01
N ASN A 111 -7.41 -17.53 -12.27
CA ASN A 111 -8.10 -16.48 -11.53
C ASN A 111 -7.23 -15.98 -10.37
N VAL A 112 -6.60 -16.90 -9.65
CA VAL A 112 -5.61 -16.57 -8.58
C VAL A 112 -4.46 -15.75 -9.16
N LEU A 113 -3.90 -16.19 -10.29
CA LEU A 113 -2.81 -15.49 -10.98
C LEU A 113 -3.20 -14.05 -11.36
N HIS A 114 -4.39 -13.85 -11.91
CA HIS A 114 -4.86 -12.50 -12.25
C HIS A 114 -4.98 -11.62 -10.99
N LYS A 115 -5.55 -12.16 -9.92
CA LYS A 115 -5.70 -11.43 -8.66
C LYS A 115 -4.36 -11.06 -8.04
N MET A 116 -3.42 -11.98 -8.01
CA MET A 116 -2.08 -11.72 -7.49
C MET A 116 -1.32 -10.69 -8.33
N LYS A 117 -1.47 -10.69 -9.66
CA LYS A 117 -0.90 -9.65 -10.54
C LYS A 117 -1.47 -8.26 -10.25
N GLU A 118 -2.76 -8.17 -9.94
CA GLU A 118 -3.39 -6.92 -9.53
C GLU A 118 -2.75 -6.39 -8.24
N LEU A 119 -2.52 -7.25 -7.25
CA LEU A 119 -1.88 -6.86 -5.99
C LEU A 119 -0.44 -6.40 -6.18
N TRP A 120 0.30 -7.00 -7.12
CA TRP A 120 1.65 -6.57 -7.47
C TRP A 120 1.72 -5.17 -8.05
N PHE A 121 0.63 -4.63 -8.59
CA PHE A 121 0.57 -3.22 -8.99
C PHE A 121 0.82 -2.29 -7.80
N TYR A 122 0.38 -2.69 -6.60
CA TYR A 122 0.59 -1.95 -5.36
C TYR A 122 1.92 -2.31 -4.69
N MET A 123 2.17 -3.60 -4.42
CA MET A 123 3.36 -4.07 -3.72
C MET A 123 4.68 -3.64 -4.39
N ALA A 124 4.73 -3.61 -5.72
CA ALA A 124 5.92 -3.18 -6.44
C ALA A 124 6.34 -1.73 -6.16
N LYS A 125 5.45 -0.90 -5.62
CA LYS A 125 5.75 0.50 -5.30
C LYS A 125 6.71 0.67 -4.12
N THR A 126 6.80 -0.33 -3.25
CA THR A 126 7.76 -0.35 -2.13
C THR A 126 9.16 -0.83 -2.52
N PHE A 127 9.34 -1.37 -3.71
CA PHE A 127 10.65 -1.84 -4.17
C PHE A 127 11.37 -0.80 -5.01
N CYS A 128 12.71 -0.79 -4.89
CA CYS A 128 13.62 -0.18 -5.85
C CYS A 128 14.01 -1.21 -6.92
N ASP A 129 14.22 -0.75 -8.15
CA ASP A 129 14.86 -1.52 -9.23
C ASP A 129 14.24 -2.90 -9.50
N CYS A 130 12.91 -3.00 -9.39
CA CYS A 130 12.20 -4.26 -9.62
C CYS A 130 11.52 -4.37 -11.00
N GLU A 131 11.83 -3.49 -11.96
CA GLU A 131 11.11 -3.40 -13.24
C GLU A 131 11.19 -4.70 -14.06
N LYS A 132 12.38 -5.34 -14.09
CA LYS A 132 12.56 -6.59 -14.87
C LYS A 132 11.70 -7.74 -14.32
N PRO A 133 11.82 -8.13 -13.03
CA PRO A 133 10.98 -9.19 -12.49
C PRO A 133 9.50 -8.79 -12.43
N LEU A 134 9.16 -7.52 -12.25
CA LEU A 134 7.78 -7.06 -12.33
C LEU A 134 7.19 -7.25 -13.74
N LYS A 135 7.96 -7.02 -14.80
CA LYS A 135 7.55 -7.35 -16.17
C LYS A 135 7.31 -8.85 -16.36
N GLN A 136 8.11 -9.69 -15.70
CA GLN A 136 7.92 -11.16 -15.75
C GLN A 136 6.64 -11.56 -15.02
N ILE A 137 6.35 -11.00 -13.84
CA ILE A 137 5.06 -11.19 -13.15
C ILE A 137 3.90 -10.83 -14.08
N LYS A 138 3.93 -9.64 -14.69
CA LYS A 138 2.85 -9.18 -15.58
C LYS A 138 2.66 -10.11 -16.78
N LYS A 139 3.73 -10.70 -17.33
CA LYS A 139 3.72 -11.58 -18.50
C LYS A 139 3.50 -13.05 -18.17
N SER A 140 3.60 -13.47 -16.91
CA SER A 140 3.43 -14.88 -16.54
C SER A 140 2.05 -15.40 -16.97
N LYS A 141 2.03 -16.62 -17.51
CA LYS A 141 0.81 -17.27 -18.01
C LYS A 141 0.37 -18.43 -17.13
N ASN A 142 1.22 -18.83 -16.21
CA ASN A 142 0.98 -19.91 -15.26
C ASN A 142 1.57 -19.57 -13.91
N MET A 143 1.22 -20.37 -12.89
CA MET A 143 1.63 -20.14 -11.51
C MET A 143 3.13 -20.39 -11.29
N ALA A 144 3.76 -21.27 -12.06
CA ALA A 144 5.20 -21.56 -11.94
C ALA A 144 6.05 -20.35 -12.37
N ASP A 145 5.75 -19.75 -13.52
CA ASP A 145 6.43 -18.54 -14.00
C ASP A 145 6.22 -17.37 -13.04
N TYR A 146 5.00 -17.25 -12.50
CA TYR A 146 4.67 -16.23 -11.50
C TYR A 146 5.53 -16.38 -10.25
N LYS A 147 5.55 -17.57 -9.62
CA LYS A 147 6.33 -17.83 -8.40
C LYS A 147 7.82 -17.59 -8.62
N ALA A 148 8.38 -18.02 -9.76
CA ALA A 148 9.78 -17.78 -10.08
C ALA A 148 10.12 -16.26 -10.15
N ALA A 149 9.23 -15.47 -10.75
CA ALA A 149 9.43 -14.02 -10.83
C ALA A 149 9.28 -13.34 -9.46
N VAL A 150 8.35 -13.80 -8.62
CA VAL A 150 8.16 -13.33 -7.25
C VAL A 150 9.39 -13.65 -6.38
N ASP A 151 9.91 -14.87 -6.45
CA ASP A 151 11.12 -15.27 -5.72
C ASP A 151 12.32 -14.41 -6.12
N MET A 152 12.41 -14.00 -7.38
CA MET A 152 13.44 -13.09 -7.85
C MET A 152 13.34 -11.72 -7.19
N ILE A 153 12.12 -11.18 -7.01
CA ILE A 153 11.92 -9.91 -6.31
C ILE A 153 12.33 -10.04 -4.84
N PHE A 154 11.83 -11.05 -4.13
CA PHE A 154 12.12 -11.20 -2.70
C PHE A 154 13.56 -11.61 -2.38
N SER A 155 14.30 -12.19 -3.33
CA SER A 155 15.69 -12.58 -3.14
C SER A 155 16.71 -11.48 -3.51
N LYS A 156 16.37 -10.62 -4.47
CA LYS A 156 17.31 -9.62 -5.04
C LYS A 156 16.80 -8.19 -4.96
N GLY A 157 15.50 -8.00 -4.74
CA GLY A 157 14.89 -6.68 -4.63
C GLY A 157 15.30 -5.99 -3.33
N LYS A 158 15.24 -4.66 -3.36
CA LYS A 158 15.48 -3.81 -2.19
C LYS A 158 14.21 -3.01 -1.92
N LEU A 159 13.81 -2.94 -0.67
CA LEU A 159 12.76 -2.00 -0.25
C LEU A 159 13.34 -0.58 -0.23
N CYS A 160 12.52 0.38 -0.60
CA CYS A 160 12.89 1.80 -0.54
C CYS A 160 11.86 2.57 0.26
N GLU A 161 12.33 3.46 1.09
CA GLU A 161 11.50 4.56 1.56
C GLU A 161 11.30 5.54 0.42
N LYS A 162 10.05 5.77 0.03
CA LYS A 162 9.69 6.75 -0.99
C LYS A 162 9.03 7.93 -0.31
N GLU A 163 9.50 9.12 -0.66
CA GLU A 163 8.88 10.36 -0.17
C GLU A 163 7.46 10.54 -0.69
N HIS A 164 7.18 9.98 -1.89
CA HIS A 164 5.88 10.05 -2.52
C HIS A 164 5.58 8.82 -3.38
N ILE A 165 4.37 8.28 -3.26
CA ILE A 165 3.86 7.17 -4.07
C ILE A 165 2.54 7.59 -4.71
N THR A 166 2.38 7.30 -6.01
CA THR A 166 1.13 7.50 -6.75
C THR A 166 0.64 6.20 -7.35
N PHE A 167 -0.68 6.02 -7.37
CA PHE A 167 -1.37 4.86 -7.94
C PHE A 167 -2.36 5.27 -9.06
N GLY A 168 -2.11 6.36 -9.73
CA GLY A 168 -2.91 6.84 -10.85
C GLY A 168 -2.15 6.85 -12.15
#